data_b1fcf4f7e3c822de3fd99b5a13d23b7c
#
_entry.id   b1fcf4f7e3c822de3fd99b5a13d23b7c
#
_cell.length_a   1.000
_cell.length_b   1.000
_cell.length_c   1.000
_cell.angle_alpha   90.00
_cell.angle_beta   90.00
_cell.angle_gamma   90.00
#
_symmetry.space_group_name_H-M   'P 1'
#
loop_
_entity.id
_entity.type
_entity.pdbx_description
1 polymer ?
#
loop_
_entity_poly.entity_id
_entity_poly.type
_entity_poly.pdbx_seq_one_letter_code
_entity_poly.pdbx_strand_id
1 'polypeptide(L)'
;MVKQSIFGRIAQLAKANINTLLDNAEDPQKMLDQMVRDYTNNIAEAESAVAQTIGNLRMLQDDYREDIKNAQDWGNKALAASRKADEYRSAGDSVDAEKFDNLAKVALQRQMSAESEAKGAEPSIASQSEVVDKLKSGLDQMKGKLNELTSKRNELVARSKTAAAQSQVHDAIKSIDFMDPTSEVGRFEEKIRREEAKVRGQQELAASSLDAQFNQLEDLGEQVEIEARLAALKSGGAKPAIGASGARSESTVDEADFDKL
;
A
#
# COMPACT_ATOMS: atom_id res chain seq x y z
N MET A 1 21.11 23.54 -11.34
CA MET A 1 19.79 23.02 -10.98
C MET A 1 19.91 22.31 -9.65
N VAL A 2 19.27 22.82 -8.61
CA VAL A 2 19.27 22.18 -7.30
C VAL A 2 18.49 20.87 -7.45
N LYS A 3 19.16 19.72 -7.26
CA LYS A 3 18.48 18.42 -7.19
C LYS A 3 17.55 18.46 -5.98
N GLN A 4 16.27 18.69 -6.21
CA GLN A 4 15.27 18.61 -5.15
C GLN A 4 15.36 17.20 -4.53
N SER A 5 15.46 17.16 -3.21
CA SER A 5 15.42 15.91 -2.44
C SER A 5 14.14 15.15 -2.80
N ILE A 6 14.20 13.82 -2.85
CA ILE A 6 13.04 12.93 -3.07
C ILE A 6 11.89 13.30 -2.13
N PHE A 7 12.21 13.63 -0.88
CA PHE A 7 11.26 14.17 0.09
C PHE A 7 10.56 15.45 -0.38
N GLY A 8 11.29 16.38 -0.97
CA GLY A 8 10.73 17.62 -1.50
C GLY A 8 9.75 17.36 -2.64
N ARG A 9 10.07 16.45 -3.55
CA ARG A 9 9.17 16.06 -4.66
C ARG A 9 7.92 15.36 -4.17
N ILE A 10 8.04 14.39 -3.27
CA ILE A 10 6.91 13.68 -2.67
C ILE A 10 5.98 14.68 -1.96
N ALA A 11 6.52 15.56 -1.13
CA ALA A 11 5.73 16.56 -0.39
C ALA A 11 5.07 17.58 -1.31
N GLN A 12 5.72 17.99 -2.39
CA GLN A 12 5.16 18.94 -3.37
C GLN A 12 4.03 18.32 -4.17
N LEU A 13 4.19 17.08 -4.64
CA LEU A 13 3.16 16.36 -5.39
C LEU A 13 1.95 16.02 -4.52
N ALA A 14 2.17 15.60 -3.27
CA ALA A 14 1.07 15.31 -2.34
C ALA A 14 0.22 16.55 -1.99
N LYS A 15 0.79 17.76 -2.06
CA LYS A 15 0.11 19.03 -1.74
C LYS A 15 -0.46 19.78 -2.95
N ALA A 16 -0.24 19.30 -4.17
CA ALA A 16 -0.71 19.98 -5.39
C ALA A 16 -2.25 20.09 -5.39
N ASN A 17 -2.74 21.33 -5.60
CA ASN A 17 -4.18 21.57 -5.72
C ASN A 17 -4.59 21.42 -7.21
N ILE A 18 -5.16 20.26 -7.52
CA ILE A 18 -5.55 19.86 -8.87
C ILE A 18 -6.64 20.79 -9.43
N ASN A 19 -7.59 21.22 -8.60
CA ASN A 19 -8.71 22.02 -9.08
C ASN A 19 -8.25 23.41 -9.60
N THR A 20 -7.34 24.07 -8.88
CA THR A 20 -6.81 25.37 -9.31
C THR A 20 -6.03 25.28 -10.64
N LEU A 21 -5.39 24.16 -10.90
CA LEU A 21 -4.66 23.92 -12.14
C LEU A 21 -5.63 23.68 -13.31
N LEU A 22 -6.75 23.00 -13.08
CA LEU A 22 -7.76 22.71 -14.08
C LEU A 22 -8.59 23.94 -14.46
N ASP A 23 -8.87 24.83 -13.52
CA ASP A 23 -9.67 26.04 -13.73
C ASP A 23 -9.02 27.02 -14.75
N ASN A 24 -7.68 26.95 -14.89
CA ASN A 24 -6.91 27.82 -15.77
C ASN A 24 -6.42 27.10 -17.05
N ALA A 25 -6.83 25.86 -17.31
CA ALA A 25 -6.35 25.08 -18.43
C ALA A 25 -7.19 25.33 -19.70
N GLU A 26 -6.52 25.59 -20.83
CA GLU A 26 -7.17 25.66 -22.14
C GLU A 26 -7.78 24.30 -22.56
N ASP A 27 -7.12 23.18 -22.21
CA ASP A 27 -7.57 21.82 -22.47
C ASP A 27 -7.40 20.97 -21.21
N PRO A 28 -8.41 20.96 -20.32
CA PRO A 28 -8.34 20.25 -19.06
C PRO A 28 -8.11 18.73 -19.21
N GLN A 29 -8.62 18.13 -20.31
CA GLN A 29 -8.48 16.70 -20.54
C GLN A 29 -7.02 16.34 -20.86
N LYS A 30 -6.37 17.05 -21.78
CA LYS A 30 -4.95 16.80 -22.11
C LYS A 30 -4.05 17.07 -20.92
N MET A 31 -4.36 18.10 -20.14
CA MET A 31 -3.62 18.42 -18.92
C MET A 31 -3.72 17.30 -17.89
N LEU A 32 -4.91 16.74 -17.63
CA LEU A 32 -5.08 15.61 -16.76
C LEU A 32 -4.38 14.36 -17.26
N ASP A 33 -4.44 14.08 -18.57
CA ASP A 33 -3.71 12.98 -19.19
C ASP A 33 -2.19 13.10 -18.95
N GLN A 34 -1.66 14.30 -19.06
CA GLN A 34 -0.24 14.55 -18.77
C GLN A 34 0.06 14.38 -17.28
N MET A 35 -0.78 14.97 -16.39
CA MET A 35 -0.60 14.84 -14.95
C MET A 35 -0.66 13.39 -14.49
N VAL A 36 -1.57 12.57 -15.01
CA VAL A 36 -1.65 11.13 -14.68
C VAL A 36 -0.36 10.42 -15.07
N ARG A 37 0.19 10.68 -16.27
CA ARG A 37 1.47 10.13 -16.71
C ARG A 37 2.62 10.57 -15.80
N ASP A 38 2.70 11.86 -15.49
CA ASP A 38 3.76 12.42 -14.66
C ASP A 38 3.71 11.87 -13.23
N TYR A 39 2.51 11.77 -12.63
CA TYR A 39 2.34 11.15 -11.32
C TYR A 39 2.71 9.67 -11.33
N THR A 40 2.31 8.91 -12.35
CA THR A 40 2.66 7.50 -12.50
C THR A 40 4.18 7.31 -12.54
N ASN A 41 4.89 8.11 -13.34
CA ASN A 41 6.34 8.06 -13.43
C ASN A 41 7.02 8.46 -12.12
N ASN A 42 6.56 9.53 -11.49
CA ASN A 42 7.10 10.00 -10.22
C ASN A 42 6.88 8.99 -9.08
N ILE A 43 5.73 8.29 -9.08
CA ILE A 43 5.45 7.21 -8.12
C ILE A 43 6.42 6.05 -8.32
N ALA A 44 6.67 5.62 -9.55
CA ALA A 44 7.62 4.55 -9.85
C ALA A 44 9.06 4.90 -9.40
N GLU A 45 9.50 6.15 -9.65
CA GLU A 45 10.79 6.65 -9.14
C GLU A 45 10.83 6.68 -7.61
N ALA A 46 9.74 7.16 -6.97
CA ALA A 46 9.64 7.21 -5.51
C ALA A 46 9.62 5.81 -4.89
N GLU A 47 8.90 4.85 -5.46
CA GLU A 47 8.88 3.45 -5.03
C GLU A 47 10.29 2.84 -5.04
N SER A 48 11.03 3.05 -6.12
CA SER A 48 12.41 2.57 -6.23
C SER A 48 13.30 3.16 -5.14
N ALA A 49 13.19 4.46 -4.88
CA ALA A 49 13.99 5.15 -3.88
C ALA A 49 13.60 4.75 -2.44
N VAL A 50 12.31 4.56 -2.18
CA VAL A 50 11.80 4.05 -0.89
C VAL A 50 12.28 2.63 -0.66
N ALA A 51 12.22 1.76 -1.67
CA ALA A 51 12.72 0.39 -1.58
C ALA A 51 14.23 0.36 -1.26
N GLN A 52 15.03 1.22 -1.87
CA GLN A 52 16.47 1.34 -1.58
C GLN A 52 16.69 1.80 -0.13
N THR A 53 15.93 2.78 0.36
CA THR A 53 16.04 3.27 1.74
C THR A 53 15.65 2.18 2.74
N ILE A 54 14.60 1.41 2.46
CA ILE A 54 14.21 0.24 3.26
C ILE A 54 15.34 -0.80 3.26
N GLY A 55 15.96 -1.08 2.11
CA GLY A 55 17.09 -1.98 2.00
C GLY A 55 18.27 -1.56 2.91
N ASN A 56 18.62 -0.28 2.89
CA ASN A 56 19.67 0.27 3.76
C ASN A 56 19.33 0.13 5.25
N LEU A 57 18.07 0.41 5.63
CA LEU A 57 17.62 0.21 7.00
C LEU A 57 17.70 -1.27 7.42
N ARG A 58 17.34 -2.19 6.53
CA ARG A 58 17.46 -3.64 6.81
C ARG A 58 18.91 -4.06 7.03
N MET A 59 19.83 -3.58 6.20
CA MET A 59 21.25 -3.85 6.39
C MET A 59 21.73 -3.39 7.78
N LEU A 60 21.40 -2.16 8.19
CA LEU A 60 21.74 -1.67 9.53
C LEU A 60 21.13 -2.51 10.66
N GLN A 61 19.90 -3.00 10.47
CA GLN A 61 19.26 -3.87 11.45
C GLN A 61 19.89 -5.25 11.51
N ASP A 62 20.39 -5.76 10.39
CA ASP A 62 21.06 -7.05 10.32
C ASP A 62 22.44 -6.97 10.96
N ASP A 63 23.22 -5.90 10.66
CA ASP A 63 24.50 -5.60 11.30
C ASP A 63 24.33 -5.50 12.83
N TYR A 64 23.34 -4.77 13.30
CA TYR A 64 22.99 -4.67 14.73
C TYR A 64 22.74 -6.04 15.37
N ARG A 65 21.99 -6.91 14.70
CA ARG A 65 21.71 -8.27 15.22
C ARG A 65 22.98 -9.13 15.24
N GLU A 66 23.84 -8.96 14.25
CA GLU A 66 25.13 -9.64 14.21
C GLU A 66 26.04 -9.20 15.37
N ASP A 67 26.10 -7.89 15.66
CA ASP A 67 26.86 -7.35 16.78
C ASP A 67 26.35 -7.88 18.13
N ILE A 68 25.03 -7.91 18.34
CA ILE A 68 24.42 -8.51 19.55
C ILE A 68 24.78 -9.98 19.67
N LYS A 69 24.74 -10.74 18.58
CA LYS A 69 25.10 -12.15 18.57
C LYS A 69 26.60 -12.32 18.87
N ASN A 70 27.45 -11.52 18.24
CA ASN A 70 28.89 -11.52 18.48
C ASN A 70 29.21 -11.21 19.95
N ALA A 71 28.52 -10.23 20.55
CA ALA A 71 28.66 -9.92 21.96
C ALA A 71 28.31 -11.11 22.85
N GLN A 72 27.20 -11.80 22.57
CA GLN A 72 26.81 -13.01 23.30
C GLN A 72 27.83 -14.14 23.15
N ASP A 73 28.32 -14.38 21.93
CA ASP A 73 29.30 -15.43 21.64
C ASP A 73 30.64 -15.15 22.35
N TRP A 74 31.08 -13.88 22.39
CA TRP A 74 32.29 -13.51 23.13
C TRP A 74 32.09 -13.59 24.64
N GLY A 75 30.92 -13.25 25.16
CA GLY A 75 30.56 -13.45 26.57
C GLY A 75 30.62 -14.93 26.97
N ASN A 76 30.07 -15.81 26.15
CA ASN A 76 30.13 -17.26 26.37
C ASN A 76 31.58 -17.78 26.38
N LYS A 77 32.43 -17.29 25.44
CA LYS A 77 33.87 -17.63 25.38
C LYS A 77 34.60 -17.12 26.60
N ALA A 78 34.31 -15.91 27.07
CA ALA A 78 34.88 -15.35 28.27
C ALA A 78 34.55 -16.19 29.50
N LEU A 79 33.27 -16.59 29.66
CA LEU A 79 32.82 -17.44 30.73
C LEU A 79 33.50 -18.82 30.70
N ALA A 80 33.60 -19.44 29.54
CA ALA A 80 34.27 -20.72 29.34
C ALA A 80 35.76 -20.63 29.70
N ALA A 81 36.45 -19.58 29.28
CA ALA A 81 37.86 -19.35 29.61
C ALA A 81 38.03 -19.10 31.10
N SER A 82 37.20 -18.32 31.74
CA SER A 82 37.24 -18.08 33.21
C SER A 82 37.05 -19.37 33.99
N ARG A 83 36.06 -20.19 33.61
CA ARG A 83 35.87 -21.51 34.26
C ARG A 83 37.09 -22.41 34.12
N LYS A 84 37.71 -22.39 32.94
CA LYS A 84 38.92 -23.17 32.68
C LYS A 84 40.12 -22.68 33.52
N ALA A 85 40.27 -21.36 33.69
CA ALA A 85 41.26 -20.78 34.59
C ALA A 85 41.05 -21.27 36.06
N ASP A 86 39.80 -21.33 36.52
CA ASP A 86 39.49 -21.82 37.91
C ASP A 86 39.80 -23.30 38.04
N GLU A 87 39.54 -24.12 37.03
CA GLU A 87 39.93 -25.55 37.02
C GLU A 87 41.45 -25.71 37.19
N TYR A 88 42.24 -25.00 36.37
CA TYR A 88 43.70 -25.05 36.45
C TYR A 88 44.23 -24.53 37.82
N ARG A 89 43.65 -23.45 38.32
CA ARG A 89 43.96 -22.90 39.62
C ARG A 89 43.73 -23.90 40.74
N SER A 90 42.63 -24.65 40.67
CA SER A 90 42.26 -25.72 41.62
C SER A 90 43.22 -26.92 41.51
N ALA A 91 43.76 -27.19 40.33
CA ALA A 91 44.75 -28.23 40.08
C ALA A 91 46.18 -27.84 40.47
N GLY A 92 46.43 -26.58 40.90
CA GLY A 92 47.72 -26.06 41.26
C GLY A 92 48.57 -25.54 40.10
N ASP A 93 48.01 -25.50 38.89
CA ASP A 93 48.70 -24.99 37.68
C ASP A 93 48.37 -23.50 37.52
N SER A 94 49.21 -22.66 38.11
CA SER A 94 49.02 -21.20 38.05
C SER A 94 49.37 -20.61 36.70
N VAL A 95 50.23 -21.27 35.89
CA VAL A 95 50.67 -20.74 34.57
C VAL A 95 49.52 -20.86 33.57
N ASP A 96 48.94 -22.03 33.45
CA ASP A 96 47.77 -22.20 32.57
C ASP A 96 46.54 -21.47 33.08
N ALA A 97 46.35 -21.35 34.41
CA ALA A 97 45.28 -20.50 34.98
C ALA A 97 45.43 -19.04 34.53
N GLU A 98 46.60 -18.42 34.60
CA GLU A 98 46.81 -17.04 34.15
C GLU A 98 46.62 -16.89 32.65
N LYS A 99 47.03 -17.87 31.83
CA LYS A 99 46.79 -17.87 30.38
C LYS A 99 45.28 -17.86 30.06
N PHE A 100 44.47 -18.66 30.74
CA PHE A 100 43.01 -18.67 30.50
C PHE A 100 42.34 -17.42 31.05
N ASP A 101 42.81 -16.83 32.14
CA ASP A 101 42.37 -15.52 32.65
C ASP A 101 42.63 -14.41 31.61
N ASN A 102 43.78 -14.45 30.96
CA ASN A 102 44.10 -13.48 29.89
C ASN A 102 43.20 -13.68 28.64
N LEU A 103 42.91 -14.95 28.28
CA LEU A 103 41.95 -15.23 27.22
C LEU A 103 40.54 -14.71 27.57
N ALA A 104 40.11 -14.88 28.84
CA ALA A 104 38.82 -14.33 29.29
C ALA A 104 38.78 -12.80 29.17
N LYS A 105 39.85 -12.12 29.59
CA LYS A 105 39.95 -10.65 29.45
C LYS A 105 39.86 -10.19 27.99
N VAL A 106 40.55 -10.88 27.07
CA VAL A 106 40.49 -10.58 25.64
C VAL A 106 39.09 -10.80 25.08
N ALA A 107 38.42 -11.88 25.48
CA ALA A 107 37.04 -12.17 25.09
C ALA A 107 36.09 -11.11 25.62
N LEU A 108 36.21 -10.65 26.86
CA LEU A 108 35.42 -9.56 27.44
C LEU A 108 35.66 -8.23 26.69
N GLN A 109 36.87 -7.93 26.30
CA GLN A 109 37.17 -6.72 25.49
C GLN A 109 36.44 -6.76 24.14
N ARG A 110 36.43 -7.93 23.48
CA ARG A 110 35.68 -8.11 22.23
C ARG A 110 34.16 -8.05 22.42
N GLN A 111 33.66 -8.60 23.51
CA GLN A 111 32.25 -8.46 23.90
C GLN A 111 31.88 -6.99 24.05
N MET A 112 32.66 -6.23 24.83
CA MET A 112 32.42 -4.80 25.07
C MET A 112 32.47 -3.99 23.77
N SER A 113 33.38 -4.33 22.83
CA SER A 113 33.43 -3.67 21.50
C SER A 113 32.14 -3.91 20.73
N ALA A 114 31.71 -5.16 20.60
CA ALA A 114 30.48 -5.51 19.89
C ALA A 114 29.22 -4.88 20.53
N GLU A 115 29.15 -4.86 21.87
CA GLU A 115 28.07 -4.16 22.59
C GLU A 115 28.06 -2.66 22.31
N SER A 116 29.23 -2.04 22.23
CA SER A 116 29.39 -0.62 21.93
C SER A 116 28.99 -0.31 20.46
N GLU A 117 29.35 -1.18 19.53
CA GLU A 117 28.98 -1.07 18.12
C GLU A 117 27.46 -1.18 17.95
N ALA A 118 26.83 -2.22 18.56
CA ALA A 118 25.39 -2.37 18.57
C ALA A 118 24.68 -1.13 19.16
N LYS A 119 25.09 -0.68 20.34
CA LYS A 119 24.53 0.49 21.00
C LYS A 119 24.69 1.76 20.18
N GLY A 120 25.81 1.90 19.48
CA GLY A 120 26.07 3.02 18.57
C GLY A 120 25.16 3.03 17.34
N ALA A 121 24.70 1.86 16.88
CA ALA A 121 23.79 1.73 15.73
C ALA A 121 22.33 2.10 16.04
N GLU A 122 21.87 1.93 17.29
CA GLU A 122 20.47 2.14 17.70
C GLU A 122 19.90 3.51 17.31
N PRO A 123 20.57 4.66 17.55
CA PRO A 123 20.03 5.96 17.17
C PRO A 123 19.88 6.11 15.64
N SER A 124 20.81 5.52 14.87
CA SER A 124 20.77 5.55 13.41
C SER A 124 19.63 4.72 12.86
N ILE A 125 19.39 3.54 13.43
CA ILE A 125 18.26 2.67 13.09
C ILE A 125 16.93 3.37 13.39
N ALA A 126 16.79 3.98 14.57
CA ALA A 126 15.59 4.70 14.96
C ALA A 126 15.29 5.87 14.01
N SER A 127 16.32 6.68 13.70
CA SER A 127 16.20 7.81 12.79
C SER A 127 15.84 7.37 11.36
N GLN A 128 16.48 6.32 10.86
CA GLN A 128 16.18 5.80 9.52
C GLN A 128 14.81 5.13 9.44
N SER A 129 14.35 4.47 10.51
CA SER A 129 13.00 3.91 10.57
C SER A 129 11.95 5.02 10.44
N GLU A 130 12.11 6.13 11.17
CA GLU A 130 11.21 7.28 11.07
C GLU A 130 11.18 7.87 9.64
N VAL A 131 12.35 7.94 9.01
CA VAL A 131 12.47 8.39 7.61
C VAL A 131 11.71 7.45 6.66
N VAL A 132 11.87 6.15 6.81
CA VAL A 132 11.16 5.14 6.00
C VAL A 132 9.65 5.26 6.17
N ASP A 133 9.17 5.45 7.40
CA ASP A 133 7.73 5.57 7.66
C ASP A 133 7.14 6.84 7.04
N LYS A 134 7.86 7.96 7.11
CA LYS A 134 7.48 9.21 6.42
C LYS A 134 7.45 9.05 4.90
N LEU A 135 8.42 8.33 4.34
CA LEU A 135 8.48 8.05 2.90
C LEU A 135 7.32 7.16 2.44
N LYS A 136 7.00 6.11 3.18
CA LYS A 136 5.84 5.23 2.89
C LYS A 136 4.55 6.03 2.91
N SER A 137 4.31 6.80 3.98
CA SER A 137 3.12 7.64 4.09
C SER A 137 3.02 8.65 2.93
N GLY A 138 4.13 9.28 2.54
CA GLY A 138 4.16 10.18 1.38
C GLY A 138 3.85 9.47 0.06
N LEU A 139 4.36 8.26 -0.13
CA LEU A 139 4.08 7.43 -1.30
C LEU A 139 2.60 7.05 -1.39
N ASP A 140 1.98 6.68 -0.27
CA ASP A 140 0.55 6.37 -0.20
C ASP A 140 -0.31 7.61 -0.53
N GLN A 141 0.09 8.79 -0.06
CA GLN A 141 -0.58 10.04 -0.44
C GLN A 141 -0.46 10.33 -1.94
N MET A 142 0.71 10.07 -2.55
CA MET A 142 0.87 10.22 -4.00
C MET A 142 -0.03 9.26 -4.78
N LYS A 143 -0.13 8.00 -4.34
CA LYS A 143 -1.05 7.00 -4.94
C LYS A 143 -2.51 7.43 -4.80
N GLY A 144 -2.90 7.96 -3.66
CA GLY A 144 -4.23 8.55 -3.45
C GLY A 144 -4.51 9.69 -4.43
N LYS A 145 -3.54 10.59 -4.63
CA LYS A 145 -3.66 11.69 -5.61
C LYS A 145 -3.73 11.20 -7.05
N LEU A 146 -2.99 10.16 -7.42
CA LEU A 146 -3.10 9.54 -8.74
C LEU A 146 -4.51 8.98 -9.00
N ASN A 147 -5.10 8.34 -7.99
CA ASN A 147 -6.48 7.83 -8.09
C ASN A 147 -7.48 8.98 -8.26
N GLU A 148 -7.32 10.08 -7.51
CA GLU A 148 -8.14 11.28 -7.64
C GLU A 148 -8.04 11.89 -9.07
N LEU A 149 -6.82 12.04 -9.59
CA LEU A 149 -6.55 12.52 -10.95
C LEU A 149 -7.19 11.62 -12.00
N THR A 150 -7.04 10.32 -11.84
CA THR A 150 -7.60 9.33 -12.78
C THR A 150 -9.14 9.38 -12.78
N SER A 151 -9.75 9.53 -11.63
CA SER A 151 -11.21 9.67 -11.49
C SER A 151 -11.71 10.97 -12.14
N LYS A 152 -11.03 12.09 -11.89
CA LYS A 152 -11.35 13.38 -12.54
C LYS A 152 -11.19 13.35 -14.05
N ARG A 153 -10.11 12.75 -14.53
CA ARG A 153 -9.91 12.52 -15.96
C ARG A 153 -11.06 11.73 -16.58
N ASN A 154 -11.44 10.62 -15.98
CA ASN A 154 -12.52 9.76 -16.47
C ASN A 154 -13.86 10.49 -16.48
N GLU A 155 -14.15 11.27 -15.44
CA GLU A 155 -15.32 12.14 -15.36
C GLU A 155 -15.35 13.17 -16.53
N LEU A 156 -14.24 13.87 -16.76
CA LEU A 156 -14.18 14.85 -17.85
C LEU A 156 -14.29 14.21 -19.23
N VAL A 157 -13.67 13.05 -19.44
CA VAL A 157 -13.81 12.28 -20.68
C VAL A 157 -15.27 11.87 -20.92
N ALA A 158 -15.96 11.41 -19.87
CA ALA A 158 -17.37 11.06 -19.97
C ALA A 158 -18.25 12.27 -20.31
N ARG A 159 -18.04 13.40 -19.61
CA ARG A 159 -18.77 14.66 -19.88
C ARG A 159 -18.51 15.18 -21.31
N SER A 160 -17.25 15.15 -21.76
CA SER A 160 -16.87 15.57 -23.10
C SER A 160 -17.56 14.71 -24.18
N LYS A 161 -17.61 13.38 -23.98
CA LYS A 161 -18.31 12.46 -24.89
C LYS A 161 -19.81 12.74 -24.91
N THR A 162 -20.43 13.00 -23.76
CA THR A 162 -21.86 13.33 -23.67
C THR A 162 -22.15 14.65 -24.37
N ALA A 163 -21.32 15.68 -24.15
CA ALA A 163 -21.48 16.98 -24.80
C ALA A 163 -21.32 16.86 -26.36
N ALA A 164 -20.34 16.09 -26.81
CA ALA A 164 -20.15 15.84 -28.26
C ALA A 164 -21.35 15.09 -28.85
N ALA A 165 -21.90 14.10 -28.15
CA ALA A 165 -23.10 13.40 -28.60
C ALA A 165 -24.33 14.33 -28.68
N GLN A 166 -24.51 15.20 -27.68
CA GLN A 166 -25.58 16.20 -27.66
C GLN A 166 -25.43 17.21 -28.79
N SER A 167 -24.20 17.67 -29.09
CA SER A 167 -23.94 18.56 -30.21
C SER A 167 -24.30 17.89 -31.53
N GLN A 168 -23.89 16.63 -31.73
CA GLN A 168 -24.24 15.87 -32.95
C GLN A 168 -25.76 15.72 -33.12
N VAL A 169 -26.49 15.45 -32.02
CA VAL A 169 -27.96 15.41 -32.06
C VAL A 169 -28.53 16.77 -32.47
N HIS A 170 -28.02 17.85 -31.87
CA HIS A 170 -28.49 19.21 -32.15
C HIS A 170 -28.20 19.63 -33.60
N ASP A 171 -27.05 19.29 -34.13
CA ASP A 171 -26.65 19.57 -35.51
C ASP A 171 -27.48 18.74 -36.50
N ALA A 172 -27.79 17.51 -36.17
CA ALA A 172 -28.67 16.66 -36.96
C ALA A 172 -30.11 17.18 -36.99
N ILE A 173 -30.64 17.66 -35.84
CA ILE A 173 -31.96 18.30 -35.79
C ILE A 173 -32.01 19.59 -36.65
N LYS A 174 -30.93 20.38 -36.65
CA LYS A 174 -30.83 21.59 -37.50
C LYS A 174 -30.73 21.27 -38.99
N SER A 175 -30.19 20.10 -39.35
CA SER A 175 -30.06 19.69 -40.75
C SER A 175 -31.32 19.04 -41.33
N ILE A 176 -32.34 18.81 -40.50
CA ILE A 176 -33.67 18.36 -40.99
C ILE A 176 -34.37 19.55 -41.64
N ASP A 177 -34.18 19.67 -42.94
CA ASP A 177 -34.93 20.60 -43.75
C ASP A 177 -36.42 20.15 -43.78
N PHE A 178 -37.34 21.07 -43.48
CA PHE A 178 -38.77 20.83 -43.20
C PHE A 178 -39.59 20.27 -44.36
N MET A 179 -38.95 19.70 -45.39
CA MET A 179 -39.65 19.32 -46.64
C MET A 179 -40.14 17.85 -46.71
N ASP A 180 -39.73 16.95 -45.81
CA ASP A 180 -40.28 15.58 -45.79
C ASP A 180 -40.26 14.96 -44.38
N PRO A 181 -41.37 15.07 -43.61
CA PRO A 181 -41.40 14.67 -42.20
C PRO A 181 -41.44 13.17 -41.95
N THR A 182 -41.64 12.31 -42.96
CA THR A 182 -42.07 10.92 -42.67
C THR A 182 -40.96 9.86 -42.89
N SER A 183 -39.90 10.12 -43.60
CA SER A 183 -38.87 9.10 -43.89
C SER A 183 -37.57 9.27 -43.13
N GLU A 184 -37.20 10.46 -42.66
CA GLU A 184 -35.93 10.71 -42.00
C GLU A 184 -36.02 10.61 -40.48
N VAL A 185 -37.15 10.98 -39.85
CA VAL A 185 -37.34 10.87 -38.39
C VAL A 185 -37.19 9.42 -37.89
N GLY A 186 -37.77 8.46 -38.63
CA GLY A 186 -37.64 7.05 -38.27
C GLY A 186 -36.21 6.50 -38.35
N ARG A 187 -35.40 6.97 -39.32
CA ARG A 187 -33.98 6.61 -39.42
C ARG A 187 -33.15 7.25 -38.30
N PHE A 188 -33.57 8.44 -37.87
CA PHE A 188 -32.88 9.20 -36.82
C PHE A 188 -33.17 8.61 -35.45
N GLU A 189 -34.44 8.27 -35.16
CA GLU A 189 -34.81 7.56 -33.95
C GLU A 189 -34.10 6.21 -33.84
N GLU A 190 -33.94 5.47 -34.92
CA GLU A 190 -33.21 4.20 -34.91
C GLU A 190 -31.73 4.41 -34.64
N LYS A 191 -31.10 5.49 -35.15
CA LYS A 191 -29.69 5.81 -34.88
C LYS A 191 -29.46 6.20 -33.42
N ILE A 192 -30.35 7.03 -32.86
CA ILE A 192 -30.31 7.40 -31.44
C ILE A 192 -30.47 6.14 -30.57
N ARG A 193 -31.44 5.30 -30.90
CA ARG A 193 -31.71 4.06 -30.18
C ARG A 193 -30.52 3.08 -30.21
N ARG A 194 -29.77 3.03 -31.29
CA ARG A 194 -28.54 2.26 -31.42
C ARG A 194 -27.40 2.84 -30.58
N GLU A 195 -27.23 4.17 -30.55
CA GLU A 195 -26.21 4.79 -29.70
C GLU A 195 -26.54 4.67 -28.19
N GLU A 196 -27.81 4.84 -27.80
CA GLU A 196 -28.25 4.59 -26.43
C GLU A 196 -28.05 3.13 -26.01
N ALA A 197 -28.33 2.17 -26.90
CA ALA A 197 -28.08 0.75 -26.64
C ALA A 197 -26.58 0.46 -26.48
N LYS A 198 -25.74 1.12 -27.26
CA LYS A 198 -24.28 0.99 -27.16
C LYS A 198 -23.73 1.57 -25.84
N VAL A 199 -24.24 2.74 -25.42
CA VAL A 199 -23.88 3.34 -24.14
C VAL A 199 -24.32 2.45 -22.97
N ARG A 200 -25.53 1.89 -23.01
CA ARG A 200 -26.01 0.90 -22.02
C ARG A 200 -25.13 -0.35 -22.00
N GLY A 201 -24.78 -0.90 -23.17
CA GLY A 201 -23.88 -2.04 -23.25
C GLY A 201 -22.48 -1.77 -22.69
N GLN A 202 -21.96 -0.55 -22.87
CA GLN A 202 -20.70 -0.15 -22.25
C GLN A 202 -20.80 0.01 -20.72
N GLN A 203 -21.94 0.50 -20.20
CA GLN A 203 -22.20 0.58 -18.77
C GLN A 203 -22.35 -0.81 -18.15
N GLU A 204 -23.00 -1.73 -18.85
CA GLU A 204 -23.16 -3.11 -18.42
C GLU A 204 -21.85 -3.88 -18.41
N LEU A 205 -20.97 -3.66 -19.41
CA LEU A 205 -19.60 -4.19 -19.42
C LEU A 205 -18.75 -3.62 -18.28
N ALA A 206 -18.90 -2.34 -17.97
CA ALA A 206 -18.18 -1.72 -16.85
C ALA A 206 -18.67 -2.27 -15.50
N ALA A 207 -19.99 -2.46 -15.33
CA ALA A 207 -20.57 -3.08 -14.14
C ALA A 207 -20.14 -4.55 -14.00
N SER A 208 -20.19 -5.33 -15.07
CA SER A 208 -19.78 -6.74 -15.04
C SER A 208 -18.28 -6.92 -14.74
N SER A 209 -17.43 -5.97 -15.13
CA SER A 209 -16.01 -6.00 -14.79
C SER A 209 -15.76 -5.71 -13.31
N LEU A 210 -16.59 -4.88 -12.68
CA LEU A 210 -16.55 -4.64 -11.23
C LEU A 210 -17.05 -5.85 -10.45
N ASP A 211 -18.17 -6.46 -10.87
CA ASP A 211 -18.69 -7.68 -10.28
C ASP A 211 -17.71 -8.85 -10.39
N ALA A 212 -16.99 -8.98 -11.52
CA ALA A 212 -15.93 -9.96 -11.67
C ALA A 212 -14.74 -9.71 -10.71
N GLN A 213 -14.40 -8.45 -10.43
CA GLN A 213 -13.36 -8.09 -9.45
C GLN A 213 -13.81 -8.36 -8.01
N PHE A 214 -15.09 -8.14 -7.69
CA PHE A 214 -15.64 -8.48 -6.38
C PHE A 214 -15.72 -9.99 -6.17
N ASN A 215 -16.12 -10.77 -7.19
CA ASN A 215 -16.11 -12.24 -7.13
C ASN A 215 -14.69 -12.80 -6.94
N GLN A 216 -13.66 -12.20 -7.56
CA GLN A 216 -12.26 -12.57 -7.30
C GLN A 216 -11.82 -12.28 -5.87
N LEU A 217 -12.34 -11.23 -5.23
CA LEU A 217 -12.05 -10.91 -3.84
C LEU A 217 -12.76 -11.87 -2.87
N GLU A 218 -13.96 -12.31 -3.18
CA GLU A 218 -14.69 -13.34 -2.43
C GLU A 218 -13.99 -14.70 -2.53
N ASP A 219 -13.55 -15.12 -3.73
CA ASP A 219 -12.76 -16.35 -3.94
C ASP A 219 -11.44 -16.33 -3.15
N LEU A 220 -10.74 -15.19 -3.08
CA LEU A 220 -9.54 -15.04 -2.26
C LEU A 220 -9.84 -15.14 -0.77
N GLY A 221 -10.98 -14.62 -0.31
CA GLY A 221 -11.44 -14.72 1.08
C GLY A 221 -11.73 -16.17 1.46
N GLU A 222 -12.41 -16.92 0.62
CA GLU A 222 -12.68 -18.36 0.82
C GLU A 222 -11.41 -19.20 0.83
N GLN A 223 -10.43 -18.92 -0.05
CA GLN A 223 -9.15 -19.63 -0.07
C GLN A 223 -8.36 -19.44 1.21
N VAL A 224 -8.30 -18.20 1.75
CA VAL A 224 -7.64 -17.90 3.03
C VAL A 224 -8.32 -18.64 4.18
N GLU A 225 -9.65 -18.71 4.20
CA GLU A 225 -10.39 -19.44 5.23
C GLU A 225 -10.18 -20.96 5.12
N ILE A 226 -10.15 -21.51 3.92
CA ILE A 226 -9.85 -22.93 3.66
C ILE A 226 -8.42 -23.28 4.11
N GLU A 227 -7.44 -22.43 3.81
CA GLU A 227 -6.06 -22.62 4.25
C GLU A 227 -5.92 -22.55 5.77
N ALA A 228 -6.60 -21.58 6.42
CA ALA A 228 -6.63 -21.48 7.88
C ALA A 228 -7.27 -22.70 8.54
N ARG A 229 -8.36 -23.23 7.99
CA ARG A 229 -9.01 -24.47 8.46
C ARG A 229 -8.14 -25.70 8.22
N LEU A 230 -7.44 -25.77 7.09
CA LEU A 230 -6.51 -26.83 6.79
C LEU A 230 -5.29 -26.83 7.72
N ALA A 231 -4.77 -25.65 8.04
CA ALA A 231 -3.70 -25.47 9.02
C ALA A 231 -4.14 -25.90 10.43
N ALA A 232 -5.36 -25.55 10.85
CA ALA A 232 -5.96 -25.99 12.11
C ALA A 232 -6.14 -27.53 12.18
N LEU A 233 -6.54 -28.16 11.08
CA LEU A 233 -6.63 -29.64 11.00
C LEU A 233 -5.25 -30.31 11.09
N LYS A 234 -4.23 -29.74 10.45
CA LYS A 234 -2.86 -30.25 10.48
C LYS A 234 -2.16 -30.08 11.82
N SER A 235 -2.56 -29.05 12.61
CA SER A 235 -2.02 -28.81 13.95
C SER A 235 -2.66 -29.65 15.07
N GLY A 236 -3.58 -30.56 14.76
CA GLY A 236 -4.19 -31.48 15.73
C GLY A 236 -5.19 -30.84 16.72
N GLY A 237 -5.68 -29.63 16.39
CA GLY A 237 -6.70 -28.92 17.16
C GLY A 237 -8.10 -29.48 16.93
N ALA A 238 -8.86 -29.65 18.01
CA ALA A 238 -10.20 -30.23 18.08
C ALA A 238 -11.19 -29.61 17.07
N LYS A 239 -12.12 -30.44 16.58
CA LYS A 239 -13.22 -30.07 15.70
C LYS A 239 -13.91 -28.78 16.15
N PRO A 240 -14.12 -27.79 15.27
CA PRO A 240 -15.06 -26.72 15.53
C PRO A 240 -16.47 -27.33 15.50
N ALA A 241 -17.21 -27.18 16.58
CA ALA A 241 -18.60 -27.53 16.66
C ALA A 241 -19.40 -26.65 15.65
N ILE A 242 -20.15 -27.31 14.78
CA ILE A 242 -21.12 -26.67 13.91
C ILE A 242 -22.23 -26.15 14.83
N GLY A 243 -22.14 -24.88 15.23
CA GLY A 243 -23.18 -24.16 15.94
C GLY A 243 -24.22 -23.67 14.95
N ALA A 244 -25.39 -24.31 14.94
CA ALA A 244 -26.60 -23.78 14.35
C ALA A 244 -26.94 -22.45 15.00
N SER A 245 -26.87 -21.35 14.26
CA SER A 245 -27.45 -20.07 14.64
C SER A 245 -28.53 -19.71 13.63
N GLY A 246 -29.68 -20.32 13.79
CA GLY A 246 -30.93 -19.80 13.31
C GLY A 246 -31.65 -19.13 14.49
N ALA A 247 -31.52 -17.84 14.59
CA ALA A 247 -32.38 -17.01 15.41
C ALA A 247 -32.75 -15.76 14.61
N ARG A 248 -33.86 -15.85 13.91
CA ARG A 248 -34.65 -14.69 13.49
C ARG A 248 -35.08 -13.94 14.75
N SER A 249 -34.60 -12.75 14.94
CA SER A 249 -35.25 -11.79 15.84
C SER A 249 -36.18 -10.93 14.99
N GLU A 250 -37.46 -11.25 14.99
CA GLU A 250 -38.53 -10.31 14.70
C GLU A 250 -38.49 -9.22 15.77
N SER A 251 -38.07 -8.02 15.42
CA SER A 251 -38.33 -6.84 16.20
C SER A 251 -39.64 -6.24 15.71
N THR A 252 -40.72 -6.48 16.48
CA THR A 252 -41.97 -5.72 16.44
C THR A 252 -41.62 -4.26 16.73
N VAL A 253 -41.91 -3.40 15.76
CA VAL A 253 -41.92 -1.95 15.94
C VAL A 253 -43.19 -1.62 16.69
N ASP A 254 -43.06 -1.18 17.94
CA ASP A 254 -44.18 -0.64 18.74
C ASP A 254 -44.34 0.83 18.35
N GLU A 255 -45.54 1.10 17.82
CA GLU A 255 -46.03 2.40 17.36
C GLU A 255 -46.68 3.11 18.55
N ALA A 256 -45.94 3.88 19.35
CA ALA A 256 -46.48 4.90 20.25
C ALA A 256 -45.33 5.71 20.89
N ASP A 257 -45.10 6.92 20.37
CA ASP A 257 -44.89 8.16 21.11
C ASP A 257 -44.46 9.29 20.15
N PHE A 258 -45.45 9.75 19.40
CA PHE A 258 -45.36 11.06 18.75
C PHE A 258 -46.34 11.97 19.50
N ASP A 259 -45.91 12.47 20.65
CA ASP A 259 -46.40 13.74 21.23
C ASP A 259 -45.54 14.08 22.46
N LYS A 260 -44.79 15.15 22.36
CA LYS A 260 -44.36 16.14 23.36
C LYS A 260 -42.88 16.56 23.23
N LEU A 261 -42.81 17.81 22.80
CA LEU A 261 -41.73 18.79 22.93
C LEU A 261 -40.85 18.95 21.70
#